data_25fcae1153368c89c61582bc71bc91ed
#
_entry.id   25fcae1153368c89c61582bc71bc91ed
#
_cell.length_a   1.000
_cell.length_b   1.000
_cell.length_c   1.000
_cell.angle_alpha   90.00
_cell.angle_beta   90.00
_cell.angle_gamma   90.00
#
_symmetry.space_group_name_H-M   'P 1'
#
loop_
_entity.id
_entity.type
_entity.pdbx_description
1 polymer ?
#
loop_
_entity_poly.entity_id
_entity_poly.type
_entity_poly.pdbx_seq_one_letter_code
_entity_poly.pdbx_strand_id
1 'polypeptide(L)'
;MHRTKLDAAQPDSVAEHDHVSEVYHIISGSATLVTGPDLVNAERRPATNENVRLLNGPGSNAASIRNGVTHQLKAGDAIIIPAGTGHLFTKIDDQITYIMIRIDPDKVVPWKDEAASKAYLAGQ
;
A
#
# COMPACT_ATOMS: atom_id res chain seq x y z
N MET A 1 4.27 -8.51 5.38
CA MET A 1 3.00 -8.67 4.62
C MET A 1 3.06 -9.94 3.78
N HIS A 2 2.03 -10.75 3.86
CA HIS A 2 1.90 -11.96 3.07
C HIS A 2 0.56 -11.93 2.34
N ARG A 3 0.56 -12.26 1.04
CA ARG A 3 -0.66 -12.33 0.22
C ARG A 3 -0.66 -13.63 -0.57
N THR A 4 -1.82 -14.24 -0.64
CA THR A 4 -2.05 -15.49 -1.39
C THR A 4 -2.29 -15.22 -2.86
N LYS A 5 -2.44 -16.29 -3.63
CA LYS A 5 -2.69 -16.27 -5.08
C LYS A 5 -3.82 -15.30 -5.46
N LEU A 6 -3.59 -14.58 -6.54
CA LEU A 6 -4.54 -13.66 -7.14
C LEU A 6 -4.47 -13.82 -8.66
N ASP A 7 -5.58 -14.22 -9.28
CA ASP A 7 -5.62 -14.43 -10.74
C ASP A 7 -5.99 -13.17 -11.52
N ALA A 8 -6.71 -12.25 -10.89
CA ALA A 8 -7.10 -10.97 -11.48
C ALA A 8 -7.21 -9.90 -10.40
N ALA A 9 -7.05 -8.64 -10.81
CA ALA A 9 -7.19 -7.50 -9.90
C ALA A 9 -8.56 -7.49 -9.22
N GLN A 10 -8.57 -7.21 -7.92
CA GLN A 10 -9.82 -6.99 -7.17
C GLN A 10 -10.45 -5.66 -7.61
N PRO A 11 -11.79 -5.59 -7.69
CA PRO A 11 -12.47 -4.31 -7.98
C PRO A 11 -12.13 -3.24 -6.96
N ASP A 12 -11.97 -2.01 -7.42
CA ASP A 12 -11.74 -0.84 -6.57
C ASP A 12 -10.57 -0.99 -5.57
N SER A 13 -9.55 -1.73 -5.98
CA SER A 13 -8.43 -2.09 -5.11
C SER A 13 -7.17 -1.24 -5.29
N VAL A 14 -7.22 -0.25 -6.16
CA VAL A 14 -6.13 0.73 -6.26
C VAL A 14 -6.06 1.50 -4.95
N ALA A 15 -4.90 1.53 -4.35
CA ALA A 15 -4.62 2.36 -3.17
C ALA A 15 -3.70 3.52 -3.55
N GLU A 16 -3.92 4.66 -2.93
CA GLU A 16 -3.07 5.85 -3.05
C GLU A 16 -2.99 6.51 -1.68
N HIS A 17 -1.80 7.04 -1.34
CA HIS A 17 -1.55 7.77 -0.10
C HIS A 17 -1.01 9.15 -0.44
N ASP A 18 -1.65 10.21 0.07
CA ASP A 18 -1.32 11.60 -0.31
C ASP A 18 0.10 12.00 0.10
N HIS A 19 0.55 11.55 1.28
CA HIS A 19 1.77 12.05 1.92
C HIS A 19 2.78 10.95 2.27
N VAL A 20 2.38 9.68 2.16
CA VAL A 20 3.21 8.55 2.57
C VAL A 20 3.72 7.82 1.34
N SER A 21 5.03 7.71 1.22
CA SER A 21 5.68 6.83 0.23
C SER A 21 5.89 5.45 0.83
N GLU A 22 5.90 4.43 -0.03
CA GLU A 22 6.11 3.05 0.40
C GLU A 22 7.27 2.41 -0.37
N VAL A 23 8.00 1.54 0.31
CA VAL A 23 8.97 0.64 -0.33
C VAL A 23 8.53 -0.78 -0.04
N TYR A 24 8.36 -1.59 -1.08
CA TYR A 24 8.14 -3.03 -0.95
C TYR A 24 9.44 -3.75 -1.26
N HIS A 25 9.95 -4.50 -0.29
CA HIS A 25 11.08 -5.39 -0.49
C HIS A 25 10.58 -6.83 -0.50
N ILE A 26 10.69 -7.50 -1.64
CA ILE A 26 10.12 -8.82 -1.85
C ILE A 26 11.04 -9.89 -1.25
N ILE A 27 10.50 -10.65 -0.31
CA ILE A 27 11.22 -11.72 0.39
C ILE A 27 11.04 -13.05 -0.34
N SER A 28 9.81 -13.36 -0.76
CA SER A 28 9.51 -14.61 -1.48
C SER A 28 8.30 -14.45 -2.38
N GLY A 29 8.19 -15.33 -3.36
CA GLY A 29 7.07 -15.33 -4.31
C GLY A 29 7.28 -14.38 -5.48
N SER A 30 6.23 -14.23 -6.26
CA SER A 30 6.22 -13.37 -7.44
C SER A 30 4.83 -12.80 -7.70
N ALA A 31 4.79 -11.60 -8.26
CA ALA A 31 3.54 -10.89 -8.53
C ALA A 31 3.71 -9.83 -9.61
N THR A 32 2.59 -9.38 -10.14
CA THR A 32 2.50 -8.23 -11.03
C THR A 32 1.86 -7.08 -10.26
N LEU A 33 2.57 -5.96 -10.20
CA LEU A 33 2.12 -4.71 -9.57
C LEU A 33 2.01 -3.63 -10.64
N VAL A 34 0.93 -2.86 -10.62
CA VAL A 34 0.77 -1.67 -11.48
C VAL A 34 0.82 -0.43 -10.62
N THR A 35 1.56 0.57 -11.05
CA THR A 35 1.68 1.87 -10.38
C THR A 35 1.41 3.02 -11.34
N GLY A 36 0.88 4.12 -10.84
CA GLY A 36 0.69 5.33 -11.62
C GLY A 36 -0.14 6.38 -10.91
N PRO A 37 0.01 7.66 -11.30
CA PRO A 37 -0.68 8.77 -10.65
C PRO A 37 -2.09 9.05 -11.20
N ASP A 38 -2.43 8.53 -12.39
CA ASP A 38 -3.70 8.84 -13.05
C ASP A 38 -4.79 7.84 -12.63
N LEU A 39 -5.53 8.19 -11.58
CA LEU A 39 -6.54 7.34 -10.97
C LEU A 39 -7.90 7.52 -11.64
N VAL A 40 -8.58 6.40 -11.91
CA VAL A 40 -9.93 6.36 -12.45
C VAL A 40 -10.94 6.12 -11.33
N ASN A 41 -11.96 6.99 -11.24
CA ASN A 41 -13.01 6.90 -10.22
C ASN A 41 -12.45 6.84 -8.79
N ALA A 42 -11.56 7.78 -8.48
CA ALA A 42 -10.97 7.86 -7.15
C ALA A 42 -12.01 8.30 -6.11
N GLU A 43 -12.02 7.61 -4.97
CA GLU A 43 -12.84 7.95 -3.81
C GLU A 43 -11.94 8.15 -2.59
N ARG A 44 -12.14 9.27 -1.90
CA ARG A 44 -11.39 9.58 -0.68
C ARG A 44 -11.79 8.62 0.44
N ARG A 45 -10.79 8.09 1.15
CA ARG A 45 -11.06 7.35 2.38
C ARG A 45 -11.51 8.32 3.47
N PRO A 46 -12.55 7.98 4.25
CA PRO A 46 -12.97 8.81 5.37
C PRO A 46 -11.84 8.99 6.39
N ALA A 47 -11.76 10.17 7.01
CA ALA A 47 -10.77 10.45 8.05
C ALA A 47 -10.92 9.52 9.28
N THR A 48 -12.09 8.92 9.46
CA THR A 48 -12.37 7.94 10.51
C THR A 48 -11.87 6.53 10.19
N ASN A 49 -11.45 6.27 8.93
CA ASN A 49 -10.92 4.97 8.54
C ASN A 49 -9.66 4.64 9.33
N GLU A 50 -9.56 3.43 9.85
CA GLU A 50 -8.46 3.01 10.71
C GLU A 50 -7.10 3.03 9.99
N ASN A 51 -7.06 2.63 8.71
CA ASN A 51 -5.83 2.71 7.91
C ASN A 51 -5.36 4.15 7.72
N VAL A 52 -6.30 5.09 7.56
CA VAL A 52 -5.97 6.52 7.48
C VAL A 52 -5.38 7.01 8.80
N ARG A 53 -6.01 6.66 9.91
CA ARG A 53 -5.62 7.15 11.24
C ARG A 53 -4.32 6.56 11.76
N LEU A 54 -4.07 5.28 11.47
CA LEU A 54 -3.03 4.51 12.16
C LEU A 54 -1.88 4.05 11.26
N LEU A 55 -2.06 4.02 9.94
CA LEU A 55 -1.09 3.39 9.05
C LEU A 55 -0.61 4.27 7.90
N ASN A 56 -1.53 4.82 7.11
CA ASN A 56 -1.19 5.39 5.80
C ASN A 56 -1.44 6.90 5.68
N GLY A 57 -2.16 7.48 6.62
CA GLY A 57 -2.65 8.86 6.47
C GLY A 57 -3.72 8.99 5.39
N PRO A 58 -4.07 10.22 5.02
CA PRO A 58 -5.09 10.49 4.02
C PRO A 58 -4.74 9.90 2.66
N GLY A 59 -5.74 9.47 1.93
CA GLY A 59 -5.57 8.88 0.62
C GLY A 59 -6.90 8.48 -0.03
N SER A 60 -6.79 7.80 -1.16
CA SER A 60 -7.93 7.39 -1.97
C SER A 60 -7.84 5.91 -2.33
N ASN A 61 -9.01 5.32 -2.59
CA ASN A 61 -9.12 4.10 -3.39
C ASN A 61 -9.59 4.49 -4.79
N ALA A 62 -9.30 3.66 -5.78
CA ALA A 62 -9.74 3.91 -7.14
C ALA A 62 -10.07 2.60 -7.86
N ALA A 63 -10.82 2.70 -8.95
CA ALA A 63 -11.22 1.57 -9.76
C ALA A 63 -10.04 1.01 -10.57
N SER A 64 -9.22 1.89 -11.15
CA SER A 64 -8.08 1.51 -11.98
C SER A 64 -7.07 2.65 -12.09
N ILE A 65 -5.94 2.35 -12.74
CA ILE A 65 -4.89 3.33 -13.05
C ILE A 65 -4.81 3.45 -14.58
N ARG A 66 -4.92 4.67 -15.10
CA ARG A 66 -4.76 4.96 -16.51
C ARG A 66 -3.28 5.18 -16.82
N ASN A 67 -2.79 4.55 -17.90
CA ASN A 67 -1.38 4.64 -18.32
C ASN A 67 -0.41 4.22 -17.22
N GLY A 68 -0.78 3.21 -16.43
CA GLY A 68 0.07 2.69 -15.36
C GLY A 68 1.31 1.96 -15.88
N VAL A 69 2.33 1.90 -15.02
CA VAL A 69 3.54 1.12 -15.27
C VAL A 69 3.39 -0.25 -14.62
N THR A 70 3.64 -1.30 -15.39
CA THR A 70 3.56 -2.68 -14.93
C THR A 70 4.93 -3.15 -14.46
N HIS A 71 4.97 -3.72 -13.25
CA HIS A 71 6.17 -4.27 -12.64
C HIS A 71 6.01 -5.76 -12.40
N GLN A 72 6.96 -6.55 -12.87
CA GLN A 72 7.05 -7.98 -12.56
C GLN A 72 7.99 -8.14 -11.36
N LEU A 73 7.44 -8.48 -10.21
CA LEU A 73 8.18 -8.57 -8.95
C LEU A 73 8.52 -10.01 -8.60
N LYS A 74 9.71 -10.23 -8.10
CA LYS A 74 10.19 -11.52 -7.60
C LYS A 74 11.06 -11.33 -6.35
N ALA A 75 11.39 -12.40 -5.68
CA ALA A 75 12.26 -12.37 -4.49
C ALA A 75 13.56 -11.60 -4.76
N GLY A 76 13.92 -10.71 -3.86
CA GLY A 76 15.08 -9.83 -3.92
C GLY A 76 14.82 -8.46 -4.55
N ASP A 77 13.68 -8.28 -5.22
CA ASP A 77 13.33 -6.98 -5.79
C ASP A 77 12.89 -6.00 -4.71
N ALA A 78 13.12 -4.72 -4.95
CA ALA A 78 12.55 -3.63 -4.19
C ALA A 78 11.90 -2.63 -5.13
N ILE A 79 10.74 -2.11 -4.76
CA ILE A 79 10.04 -1.09 -5.53
C ILE A 79 9.66 0.07 -4.62
N ILE A 80 9.87 1.29 -5.12
CA ILE A 80 9.46 2.52 -4.46
C ILE A 80 8.16 2.99 -5.07
N ILE A 81 7.17 3.25 -4.22
CA ILE A 81 5.88 3.81 -4.59
C ILE A 81 5.80 5.20 -3.95
N PRO A 82 6.06 6.26 -4.72
CA PRO A 82 6.01 7.63 -4.18
C PRO A 82 4.62 8.01 -3.69
N ALA A 83 4.55 8.91 -2.71
CA ALA A 83 3.30 9.52 -2.28
C ALA A 83 2.55 10.08 -3.49
N GLY A 84 1.23 9.98 -3.49
CA GLY A 84 0.38 10.40 -4.59
C GLY A 84 0.29 9.41 -5.76
N THR A 85 0.98 8.29 -5.68
CA THR A 85 1.01 7.26 -6.73
C THR A 85 0.09 6.11 -6.38
N GLY A 86 -0.87 5.83 -7.25
CA GLY A 86 -1.73 4.65 -7.11
C GLY A 86 -0.96 3.36 -7.35
N HIS A 87 -1.38 2.31 -6.68
CA HIS A 87 -0.77 0.99 -6.82
C HIS A 87 -1.77 -0.13 -6.53
N LEU A 88 -1.61 -1.24 -7.25
CA LEU A 88 -2.40 -2.45 -7.01
C LEU A 88 -1.67 -3.67 -7.54
N PHE A 89 -1.86 -4.81 -6.87
CA PHE A 89 -1.51 -6.10 -7.46
C PHE A 89 -2.59 -6.51 -8.46
N THR A 90 -2.19 -6.84 -9.67
CA THR A 90 -3.08 -7.37 -10.71
C THR A 90 -2.99 -8.88 -10.82
N LYS A 91 -1.88 -9.46 -10.35
CA LYS A 91 -1.67 -10.91 -10.30
C LYS A 91 -0.69 -11.26 -9.19
N ILE A 92 -0.92 -12.35 -8.53
CA ILE A 92 0.03 -13.00 -7.62
C ILE A 92 0.07 -14.48 -8.03
N ASP A 93 1.25 -14.98 -8.45
CA ASP A 93 1.35 -16.29 -9.10
C ASP A 93 0.95 -17.43 -8.17
N ASP A 94 1.50 -17.47 -6.96
CA ASP A 94 1.16 -18.42 -5.90
C ASP A 94 0.99 -17.71 -4.57
N GLN A 95 2.01 -17.00 -4.17
CA GLN A 95 2.03 -16.13 -3.00
C GLN A 95 3.08 -15.03 -3.17
N ILE A 96 2.99 -14.00 -2.37
CA ILE A 96 4.05 -13.00 -2.22
C ILE A 96 4.20 -12.61 -0.77
N THR A 97 5.44 -12.57 -0.28
CA THR A 97 5.79 -12.06 1.04
C THR A 97 6.76 -10.90 0.86
N TYR A 98 6.46 -9.77 1.47
CA TYR A 98 7.27 -8.56 1.35
C TYR A 98 7.28 -7.74 2.63
N ILE A 99 8.39 -7.02 2.84
CA ILE A 99 8.49 -6.00 3.87
C ILE A 99 7.96 -4.70 3.26
N MET A 100 7.06 -4.04 3.97
CA MET A 100 6.52 -2.75 3.59
C MET A 100 7.10 -1.68 4.51
N ILE A 101 7.88 -0.77 3.93
CA ILE A 101 8.47 0.36 4.64
C ILE A 101 7.70 1.60 4.25
N ARG A 102 7.18 2.33 5.24
CA ARG A 102 6.48 3.60 5.03
C ARG A 102 7.38 4.76 5.40
N ILE A 103 7.37 5.77 4.54
CA ILE A 103 8.15 7.00 4.70
C ILE A 103 7.15 8.14 4.83
N ASP A 104 7.05 8.71 6.02
CA ASP A 104 6.06 9.72 6.41
C ASP A 104 6.76 11.00 6.90
N PRO A 105 7.34 11.80 5.99
CA PRO A 105 8.09 13.00 6.36
C PRO A 105 7.21 14.09 6.97
N ASP A 106 5.94 14.14 6.60
CA ASP A 106 4.99 15.13 7.10
C ASP A 106 4.32 14.71 8.41
N LYS A 107 4.62 13.50 8.88
CA LYS A 107 4.06 12.93 10.13
C LYS A 107 2.53 12.96 10.16
N VAL A 108 1.91 12.57 9.04
CA VAL A 108 0.45 12.49 8.94
C VAL A 108 -0.12 11.34 9.76
N VAL A 109 0.73 10.37 10.15
CA VAL A 109 0.40 9.34 11.13
C VAL A 109 1.15 9.66 12.43
N PRO A 110 0.45 10.05 13.51
CA PRO A 110 1.10 10.42 14.77
C PRO A 110 1.92 9.27 15.35
N TRP A 111 3.10 9.59 15.83
CA TRP A 111 3.93 8.62 16.53
C TRP A 111 3.32 8.33 17.90
N LYS A 112 3.36 7.08 18.27
CA LYS A 112 3.01 6.66 19.62
C LYS A 112 4.24 6.75 20.50
N ASP A 113 4.12 7.39 21.64
CA ASP A 113 5.13 7.31 22.70
C ASP A 113 5.12 5.89 23.32
N GLU A 114 5.98 5.67 24.30
CA GLU A 114 6.08 4.35 24.95
C GLU A 114 4.75 3.91 25.58
N ALA A 115 4.07 4.82 26.28
CA ALA A 115 2.81 4.51 26.96
C ALA A 115 1.70 4.16 25.95
N ALA A 116 1.57 4.96 24.90
CA ALA A 116 0.59 4.73 23.83
C ALA A 116 0.91 3.44 23.04
N SER A 117 2.18 3.12 22.84
CA SER A 117 2.60 1.88 22.19
C SER A 117 2.25 0.66 23.02
N LYS A 118 2.50 0.71 24.33
CA LYS A 118 2.11 -0.38 25.26
C LYS A 118 0.61 -0.59 25.28
N ALA A 119 -0.17 0.48 25.34
CA ALA A 119 -1.62 0.42 25.34
C ALA A 119 -2.16 -0.18 24.02
N TYR A 120 -1.60 0.23 22.88
CA TYR A 120 -1.98 -0.29 21.57
C TYR A 120 -1.70 -1.80 21.46
N LEU A 121 -0.50 -2.23 21.88
CA LEU A 121 -0.12 -3.66 21.83
C LEU A 121 -0.96 -4.52 22.78
N ALA A 122 -1.34 -3.99 23.94
CA ALA A 122 -2.17 -4.71 24.90
C ALA A 122 -3.61 -4.92 24.40
N GLY A 123 -4.07 -4.11 23.46
CA GLY A 123 -5.40 -4.21 22.84
C GLY A 123 -5.46 -5.11 21.60
N GLN A 124 -4.37 -5.75 21.22
CA GLN A 124 -4.33 -6.63 20.03
C GLN A 124 -4.83 -8.04 20.30
#